data_7f08df9777c30d03f2503bce4c57934f
#
_entry.id   7f08df9777c30d03f2503bce4c57934f
#
_cell.length_a   1.000
_cell.length_b   1.000
_cell.length_c   1.000
_cell.angle_alpha   90.00
_cell.angle_beta   90.00
_cell.angle_gamma   90.00
#
_symmetry.space_group_name_H-M   'P 1'
#
loop_
_entity.id
_entity.type
_entity.pdbx_description
1 polymer ?
#
loop_
_entity_poly.entity_id
_entity_poly.type
_entity_poly.pdbx_seq_one_letter_code
_entity_poly.pdbx_strand_id
1 'polypeptide(L)'
;KAIRRQRQMCIRDRYDTLTKISFDYAVVEKESSIQVLRYSGDWKDVGTWNMMAEVMADKTKGKAVLDETCENTNVVNELNIPILCMGCKDMIIAASGDGILIADKERSGYMKPYVEKIETEAMYAEKSWGSYTVIDVQPGSMTVKISMRAGEHMTYHMHNYREEVWTVVSGKGKAVVDGMEQVLRTGDVITIAAGCKHTVEAITALDMIEVQLGDEISVADKIKFPMV
;
A
#
# COMPACT_ATOMS: atom_id res chain seq x y z
N LYS A 1 9.06 21.02 14.66
CA LYS A 1 8.47 20.22 13.55
C LYS A 1 9.39 20.23 12.31
N ALA A 2 10.01 21.35 11.91
CA ALA A 2 10.92 21.45 10.76
C ALA A 2 12.16 20.52 10.88
N ILE A 3 12.78 20.42 12.05
CA ILE A 3 13.95 19.58 12.31
C ILE A 3 13.65 18.07 12.13
N ARG A 4 12.43 17.60 12.44
CA ARG A 4 12.03 16.20 12.22
C ARG A 4 11.88 15.87 10.72
N ARG A 5 11.36 16.81 9.92
CA ARG A 5 11.21 16.64 8.46
C ARG A 5 12.56 16.62 7.75
N GLN A 6 13.48 17.48 8.14
CA GLN A 6 14.84 17.52 7.60
C GLN A 6 15.62 16.23 7.92
N ARG A 7 15.44 15.65 9.12
CA ARG A 7 16.01 14.34 9.48
C ARG A 7 15.44 13.20 8.63
N GLN A 8 14.14 13.20 8.32
CA GLN A 8 13.51 12.16 7.48
C GLN A 8 13.99 12.21 6.02
N MET A 9 14.18 13.40 5.43
CA MET A 9 14.80 13.55 4.11
C MET A 9 16.25 13.05 4.10
N CYS A 10 17.07 13.46 5.06
CA CYS A 10 18.47 13.01 5.17
C CYS A 10 18.61 11.50 5.41
N ILE A 11 17.64 10.85 6.07
CA ILE A 11 17.63 9.41 6.27
C ILE A 11 17.35 8.70 4.93
N ARG A 12 16.41 9.19 4.13
CA ARG A 12 16.03 8.60 2.85
C ARG A 12 17.18 8.66 1.84
N ASP A 13 17.82 9.81 1.70
CA ASP A 13 18.97 10.01 0.81
C ASP A 13 20.17 9.12 1.18
N ARG A 14 20.30 8.77 2.47
CA ARG A 14 21.33 7.84 2.94
C ARG A 14 20.95 6.37 2.74
N TYR A 15 19.67 6.03 2.75
CA TYR A 15 19.21 4.65 2.54
C TYR A 15 19.59 4.12 1.16
N ASP A 16 19.52 4.95 0.13
CA ASP A 16 19.86 4.59 -1.25
C ASP A 16 21.37 4.33 -1.43
N THR A 17 22.20 4.79 -0.49
CA THR A 17 23.64 4.52 -0.49
C THR A 17 24.06 3.29 0.31
N LEU A 18 23.11 2.65 1.03
CA LEU A 18 23.40 1.47 1.83
C LEU A 18 23.49 0.21 0.98
N THR A 19 24.42 -0.66 1.33
CA THR A 19 24.49 -1.99 0.73
C THR A 19 23.22 -2.78 1.06
N LYS A 20 22.59 -3.40 0.06
CA LYS A 20 21.41 -4.24 0.24
C LYS A 20 21.81 -5.55 0.95
N ILE A 21 21.83 -5.51 2.27
CA ILE A 21 22.20 -6.64 3.14
C ILE A 21 21.28 -6.65 4.36
N SER A 22 20.94 -7.84 4.90
CA SER A 22 20.17 -7.92 6.14
C SER A 22 20.98 -7.43 7.35
N PHE A 23 20.31 -6.97 8.38
CA PHE A 23 20.93 -6.57 9.65
C PHE A 23 21.71 -7.74 10.28
N ASP A 24 21.21 -8.96 10.17
CA ASP A 24 21.86 -10.15 10.69
C ASP A 24 23.23 -10.34 10.07
N TYR A 25 23.34 -10.34 8.74
CA TYR A 25 24.65 -10.45 8.06
C TYR A 25 25.54 -9.23 8.19
N ALA A 26 24.92 -8.04 8.27
CA ALA A 26 25.71 -6.81 8.35
C ALA A 26 26.32 -6.59 9.73
N VAL A 27 25.61 -6.93 10.79
CA VAL A 27 25.92 -6.59 12.18
C VAL A 27 25.98 -7.83 13.07
N VAL A 28 24.90 -8.60 13.20
CA VAL A 28 24.78 -9.64 14.22
C VAL A 28 25.86 -10.73 14.08
N GLU A 29 26.09 -11.24 12.87
CA GLU A 29 27.11 -12.28 12.65
C GLU A 29 28.56 -11.79 12.84
N LYS A 30 28.79 -10.48 12.82
CA LYS A 30 30.13 -9.89 12.96
C LYS A 30 30.40 -9.36 14.36
N GLU A 31 29.37 -9.21 15.18
CA GLU A 31 29.50 -8.70 16.54
C GLU A 31 29.96 -9.78 17.50
N SER A 32 31.07 -9.54 18.19
CA SER A 32 31.67 -10.51 19.12
C SER A 32 31.13 -10.44 20.56
N SER A 33 30.37 -9.39 20.89
CA SER A 33 29.85 -9.14 22.24
C SER A 33 28.32 -9.21 22.30
N ILE A 34 27.72 -10.21 21.66
CA ILE A 34 26.27 -10.41 21.66
C ILE A 34 25.79 -11.01 22.97
N GLN A 35 24.78 -10.39 23.58
CA GLN A 35 24.05 -10.96 24.70
C GLN A 35 22.77 -11.62 24.19
N VAL A 36 22.57 -12.88 24.53
CA VAL A 36 21.40 -13.67 24.17
C VAL A 36 20.55 -13.92 25.41
N LEU A 37 19.29 -13.50 25.39
CA LEU A 37 18.30 -13.81 26.39
C LEU A 37 17.53 -15.05 25.96
N ARG A 38 17.46 -16.06 26.82
CA ARG A 38 16.61 -17.23 26.58
C ARG A 38 15.13 -16.83 26.71
N TYR A 39 14.37 -17.15 25.69
CA TYR A 39 12.92 -17.03 25.69
C TYR A 39 12.30 -18.45 25.71
N SER A 40 11.41 -18.70 26.67
CA SER A 40 10.74 -20.00 26.85
C SER A 40 9.26 -19.98 26.47
N GLY A 41 8.76 -18.89 25.91
CA GLY A 41 7.42 -18.81 25.36
C GLY A 41 7.33 -19.29 23.92
N ASP A 42 6.12 -19.30 23.38
CA ASP A 42 5.89 -19.60 21.97
C ASP A 42 6.39 -18.48 21.07
N TRP A 43 7.22 -18.82 20.12
CA TRP A 43 7.69 -17.92 19.06
C TRP A 43 7.62 -18.65 17.71
N LYS A 44 7.08 -18.00 16.70
CA LYS A 44 6.98 -18.56 15.35
C LYS A 44 7.30 -17.50 14.33
N ASP A 45 8.17 -17.84 13.39
CA ASP A 45 8.39 -17.04 12.20
C ASP A 45 7.21 -17.27 11.23
N VAL A 46 6.50 -16.19 10.86
CA VAL A 46 5.37 -16.22 9.93
C VAL A 46 5.72 -15.56 8.59
N GLY A 47 6.97 -15.63 8.18
CA GLY A 47 7.49 -15.04 6.96
C GLY A 47 6.99 -15.67 5.65
N THR A 48 6.25 -16.78 5.71
CA THR A 48 5.69 -17.46 4.53
C THR A 48 4.21 -17.79 4.72
N TRP A 49 3.48 -17.95 3.61
CA TRP A 49 2.05 -18.22 3.64
C TRP A 49 1.66 -19.54 4.32
N ASN A 50 2.46 -20.58 4.18
CA ASN A 50 2.24 -21.85 4.91
C ASN A 50 2.37 -21.65 6.42
N MET A 51 3.39 -20.93 6.89
CA MET A 51 3.55 -20.61 8.31
C MET A 51 2.43 -19.71 8.84
N MET A 52 1.98 -18.74 8.02
CA MET A 52 0.80 -17.92 8.33
C MET A 52 -0.45 -18.77 8.49
N ALA A 53 -0.68 -19.74 7.59
CA ALA A 53 -1.82 -20.63 7.62
C ALA A 53 -1.85 -21.52 8.89
N GLU A 54 -0.69 -21.88 9.45
CA GLU A 54 -0.61 -22.67 10.69
C GLU A 54 -0.99 -21.89 11.95
N VAL A 55 -0.86 -20.54 11.94
CA VAL A 55 -1.21 -19.70 13.10
C VAL A 55 -2.58 -19.01 12.96
N MET A 56 -3.25 -19.19 11.82
CA MET A 56 -4.61 -18.70 11.65
C MET A 56 -5.57 -19.42 12.60
N ALA A 57 -6.36 -18.67 13.35
CA ALA A 57 -7.41 -19.23 14.22
C ALA A 57 -8.54 -19.86 13.40
N ASP A 58 -8.88 -19.24 12.27
CA ASP A 58 -9.93 -19.70 11.35
C ASP A 58 -9.33 -20.07 10.00
N LYS A 59 -9.95 -21.03 9.31
CA LYS A 59 -9.53 -21.41 7.94
C LYS A 59 -9.70 -20.29 6.92
N THR A 60 -10.59 -19.33 7.20
CA THR A 60 -10.88 -18.23 6.28
C THR A 60 -10.78 -16.89 6.99
N LYS A 61 -10.23 -15.89 6.30
CA LYS A 61 -10.28 -14.48 6.67
C LYS A 61 -10.88 -13.68 5.51
N GLY A 62 -11.83 -12.79 5.81
CA GLY A 62 -12.55 -12.03 4.79
C GLY A 62 -13.73 -12.82 4.18
N LYS A 63 -14.21 -12.37 3.02
CA LYS A 63 -15.37 -12.98 2.35
C LYS A 63 -14.96 -14.27 1.63
N ALA A 64 -14.97 -15.40 2.32
CA ALA A 64 -14.61 -16.70 1.74
C ALA A 64 -15.51 -17.81 2.25
N VAL A 65 -15.83 -18.77 1.40
CA VAL A 65 -16.60 -19.98 1.69
C VAL A 65 -15.80 -21.18 1.19
N LEU A 66 -15.63 -22.17 2.07
CA LEU A 66 -15.07 -23.48 1.75
C LEU A 66 -16.22 -24.49 1.82
N ASP A 67 -16.38 -25.34 0.81
CA ASP A 67 -17.32 -26.45 0.90
C ASP A 67 -16.79 -27.58 1.81
N GLU A 68 -17.64 -28.55 2.12
CA GLU A 68 -17.31 -29.67 3.01
C GLU A 68 -16.25 -30.63 2.45
N THR A 69 -15.93 -30.54 1.16
CA THR A 69 -14.91 -31.36 0.50
C THR A 69 -13.53 -30.74 0.54
N CYS A 70 -13.42 -29.48 1.03
CA CYS A 70 -12.13 -28.81 1.20
C CYS A 70 -11.37 -29.36 2.42
N GLU A 71 -10.16 -29.83 2.19
CA GLU A 71 -9.25 -30.36 3.22
C GLU A 71 -8.03 -29.46 3.37
N ASN A 72 -7.60 -29.18 4.61
CA ASN A 72 -6.38 -28.41 4.92
C ASN A 72 -6.16 -27.16 4.05
N THR A 73 -7.25 -26.45 3.72
CA THR A 73 -7.22 -25.27 2.86
C THR A 73 -7.48 -24.01 3.68
N ASN A 74 -6.66 -22.97 3.48
CA ASN A 74 -6.85 -21.67 4.09
C ASN A 74 -7.05 -20.59 3.02
N VAL A 75 -7.91 -19.60 3.33
CA VAL A 75 -8.19 -18.47 2.45
C VAL A 75 -8.02 -17.16 3.20
N VAL A 76 -7.24 -16.25 2.66
CA VAL A 76 -7.15 -14.84 3.11
C VAL A 76 -7.64 -13.96 1.97
N ASN A 77 -8.79 -13.33 2.15
CA ASN A 77 -9.41 -12.49 1.14
C ASN A 77 -9.55 -11.05 1.66
N GLU A 78 -8.76 -10.15 1.14
CA GLU A 78 -8.83 -8.71 1.43
C GLU A 78 -9.71 -7.95 0.43
N LEU A 79 -10.18 -8.64 -0.63
CA LEU A 79 -11.07 -8.06 -1.63
C LEU A 79 -12.52 -8.00 -1.14
N ASN A 80 -13.31 -7.11 -1.73
CA ASN A 80 -14.73 -7.00 -1.43
C ASN A 80 -15.61 -8.04 -2.17
N ILE A 81 -15.04 -8.79 -3.12
CA ILE A 81 -15.70 -9.89 -3.81
C ILE A 81 -15.53 -11.20 -3.04
N PRO A 82 -16.52 -12.10 -2.99
CA PRO A 82 -16.39 -13.37 -2.29
C PRO A 82 -15.52 -14.37 -3.07
N ILE A 83 -14.84 -15.26 -2.32
CA ILE A 83 -14.14 -16.42 -2.85
C ILE A 83 -14.91 -17.67 -2.43
N LEU A 84 -15.25 -18.53 -3.38
CA LEU A 84 -15.79 -19.87 -3.14
C LEU A 84 -14.75 -20.91 -3.54
N CYS A 85 -14.41 -21.79 -2.62
CA CYS A 85 -13.50 -22.91 -2.83
C CYS A 85 -14.27 -24.23 -2.69
N MET A 86 -14.09 -25.13 -3.63
CA MET A 86 -14.71 -26.44 -3.66
C MET A 86 -13.66 -27.52 -3.98
N GLY A 87 -13.60 -28.57 -3.17
CA GLY A 87 -12.68 -29.70 -3.39
C GLY A 87 -11.19 -29.36 -3.29
N CYS A 88 -10.85 -28.22 -2.70
CA CYS A 88 -9.44 -27.78 -2.56
C CYS A 88 -8.75 -28.58 -1.45
N LYS A 89 -7.54 -29.05 -1.71
CA LYS A 89 -6.71 -29.81 -0.74
C LYS A 89 -5.33 -29.19 -0.61
N ASP A 90 -4.88 -29.03 0.64
CA ASP A 90 -3.56 -28.52 0.99
C ASP A 90 -3.21 -27.18 0.34
N MET A 91 -4.22 -26.31 0.19
CA MET A 91 -4.09 -25.03 -0.53
C MET A 91 -4.01 -23.85 0.42
N ILE A 92 -3.29 -22.83 -0.01
CA ILE A 92 -3.41 -21.46 0.47
C ILE A 92 -3.86 -20.55 -0.68
N ILE A 93 -4.91 -19.79 -0.44
CA ILE A 93 -5.44 -18.80 -1.37
C ILE A 93 -5.39 -17.45 -0.68
N ALA A 94 -4.66 -16.51 -1.25
CA ALA A 94 -4.55 -15.15 -0.73
C ALA A 94 -4.91 -14.17 -1.85
N ALA A 95 -5.87 -13.30 -1.60
CA ALA A 95 -6.34 -12.32 -2.56
C ALA A 95 -6.28 -10.92 -1.96
N SER A 96 -5.60 -10.02 -2.65
CA SER A 96 -5.46 -8.60 -2.32
C SER A 96 -5.61 -7.75 -3.57
N GLY A 97 -5.57 -6.42 -3.43
CA GLY A 97 -5.54 -5.51 -4.57
C GLY A 97 -4.33 -5.70 -5.48
N ASP A 98 -3.21 -6.18 -4.95
CA ASP A 98 -1.97 -6.37 -5.72
C ASP A 98 -1.95 -7.71 -6.51
N GLY A 99 -2.83 -8.64 -6.19
CA GLY A 99 -2.91 -9.91 -6.91
C GLY A 99 -3.56 -11.04 -6.12
N ILE A 100 -3.67 -12.19 -6.78
CA ILE A 100 -4.24 -13.40 -6.20
C ILE A 100 -3.21 -14.51 -6.27
N LEU A 101 -2.85 -15.05 -5.10
CA LEU A 101 -2.05 -16.25 -4.95
C LEU A 101 -2.97 -17.46 -4.79
N ILE A 102 -2.77 -18.48 -5.60
CA ILE A 102 -3.35 -19.81 -5.45
C ILE A 102 -2.19 -20.78 -5.45
N ALA A 103 -1.91 -21.43 -4.33
CA ALA A 103 -0.74 -22.30 -4.21
C ALA A 103 -1.04 -23.48 -3.30
N ASP A 104 -0.36 -24.60 -3.57
CA ASP A 104 -0.11 -25.61 -2.56
C ASP A 104 0.64 -24.99 -1.38
N LYS A 105 0.31 -25.40 -0.13
CA LYS A 105 0.89 -24.81 1.08
C LYS A 105 2.40 -24.91 1.14
N GLU A 106 2.97 -26.07 0.84
CA GLU A 106 4.43 -26.26 0.88
C GLU A 106 5.11 -25.44 -0.22
N ARG A 107 4.50 -25.40 -1.41
CA ARG A 107 5.03 -24.65 -2.55
C ARG A 107 4.98 -23.14 -2.35
N SER A 108 4.05 -22.65 -1.53
CA SER A 108 3.89 -21.20 -1.25
C SER A 108 5.14 -20.56 -0.64
N GLY A 109 5.98 -21.33 0.06
CA GLY A 109 7.25 -20.86 0.60
C GLY A 109 8.30 -20.49 -0.46
N TYR A 110 8.14 -20.95 -1.70
CA TYR A 110 9.08 -20.73 -2.81
C TYR A 110 8.58 -19.70 -3.84
N MET A 111 7.58 -18.90 -3.52
CA MET A 111 6.93 -17.99 -4.45
C MET A 111 7.81 -16.78 -4.86
N LYS A 112 8.76 -16.37 -4.03
CA LYS A 112 9.54 -15.13 -4.20
C LYS A 112 10.13 -14.94 -5.60
N PRO A 113 10.83 -15.92 -6.23
CA PRO A 113 11.40 -15.74 -7.56
C PRO A 113 10.36 -15.58 -8.68
N TYR A 114 9.12 -15.95 -8.42
CA TYR A 114 8.00 -15.78 -9.37
C TYR A 114 7.33 -14.44 -9.20
N VAL A 115 7.12 -14.00 -7.95
CA VAL A 115 6.55 -12.68 -7.65
C VAL A 115 7.46 -11.56 -8.16
N GLU A 116 8.79 -11.71 -8.04
CA GLU A 116 9.77 -10.75 -8.56
C GLU A 116 9.72 -10.57 -10.10
N LYS A 117 9.07 -11.50 -10.82
CA LYS A 117 8.87 -11.41 -12.29
C LYS A 117 7.54 -10.75 -12.66
N ILE A 118 6.66 -10.56 -11.69
CA ILE A 118 5.37 -9.91 -11.92
C ILE A 118 5.62 -8.40 -11.78
N GLU A 119 5.73 -7.73 -12.93
CA GLU A 119 5.81 -6.28 -12.99
C GLU A 119 4.40 -5.71 -12.78
N THR A 120 4.06 -5.40 -11.55
CA THR A 120 2.82 -4.70 -11.21
C THR A 120 3.15 -3.45 -10.40
N GLU A 121 2.49 -2.35 -10.71
CA GLU A 121 2.47 -1.21 -9.79
C GLU A 121 1.64 -1.60 -8.56
N ALA A 122 2.06 -1.10 -7.39
CA ALA A 122 1.34 -1.37 -6.15
C ALA A 122 -0.09 -0.81 -6.24
N MET A 123 -1.08 -1.70 -6.15
CA MET A 123 -2.49 -1.33 -6.19
C MET A 123 -2.98 -0.75 -4.86
N TYR A 124 -2.19 -0.89 -3.80
CA TYR A 124 -2.45 -0.33 -2.48
C TYR A 124 -1.15 0.15 -1.83
N ALA A 125 -1.17 1.29 -1.16
CA ALA A 125 -0.08 1.69 -0.27
C ALA A 125 -0.56 2.56 0.89
N GLU A 126 0.07 2.36 2.05
CA GLU A 126 -0.04 3.26 3.19
C GLU A 126 0.97 4.41 3.06
N LYS A 127 0.55 5.59 3.45
CA LYS A 127 1.33 6.82 3.46
C LYS A 127 1.24 7.48 4.84
N SER A 128 2.13 8.45 5.10
CA SER A 128 2.09 9.24 6.33
C SER A 128 0.73 9.95 6.56
N TRP A 129 -0.01 10.23 5.52
CA TRP A 129 -1.30 10.92 5.56
C TRP A 129 -2.52 9.99 5.53
N GLY A 130 -2.38 8.71 5.22
CA GLY A 130 -3.48 7.75 5.07
C GLY A 130 -3.11 6.61 4.14
N SER A 131 -3.98 6.30 3.19
CA SER A 131 -3.74 5.24 2.20
C SER A 131 -4.34 5.60 0.84
N TYR A 132 -3.87 4.90 -0.19
CA TYR A 132 -4.55 4.89 -1.48
C TYR A 132 -4.75 3.47 -1.97
N THR A 133 -5.80 3.28 -2.76
CA THR A 133 -6.11 2.03 -3.45
C THR A 133 -6.39 2.35 -4.92
N VAL A 134 -5.67 1.72 -5.83
CA VAL A 134 -5.97 1.80 -7.26
C VAL A 134 -7.22 0.96 -7.51
N ILE A 135 -8.22 1.55 -8.14
CA ILE A 135 -9.52 0.91 -8.43
C ILE A 135 -9.53 0.38 -9.86
N ASP A 136 -8.98 1.16 -10.80
CA ASP A 136 -8.99 0.83 -12.22
C ASP A 136 -7.78 1.45 -12.92
N VAL A 137 -7.23 0.73 -13.89
CA VAL A 137 -6.13 1.18 -14.76
C VAL A 137 -6.49 0.87 -16.19
N GLN A 138 -6.51 1.90 -17.02
CA GLN A 138 -6.75 1.81 -18.46
C GLN A 138 -5.67 2.58 -19.23
N PRO A 139 -5.47 2.33 -20.53
CA PRO A 139 -4.63 3.20 -21.34
C PRO A 139 -5.08 4.66 -21.24
N GLY A 140 -4.23 5.53 -20.72
CA GLY A 140 -4.50 6.95 -20.56
C GLY A 140 -5.35 7.36 -19.35
N SER A 141 -5.70 6.43 -18.44
CA SER A 141 -6.39 6.78 -17.21
C SER A 141 -6.10 5.82 -16.06
N MET A 142 -6.09 6.36 -14.84
CA MET A 142 -6.05 5.59 -13.59
C MET A 142 -7.04 6.17 -12.59
N THR A 143 -7.82 5.31 -11.95
CA THR A 143 -8.75 5.70 -10.88
C THR A 143 -8.24 5.21 -9.54
N VAL A 144 -8.14 6.11 -8.59
CA VAL A 144 -7.57 5.87 -7.26
C VAL A 144 -8.56 6.31 -6.18
N LYS A 145 -8.78 5.46 -5.19
CA LYS A 145 -9.42 5.87 -3.94
C LYS A 145 -8.34 6.35 -2.98
N ILE A 146 -8.53 7.51 -2.41
CA ILE A 146 -7.67 8.13 -1.41
C ILE A 146 -8.43 8.22 -0.10
N SER A 147 -7.83 7.72 0.99
CA SER A 147 -8.39 7.82 2.34
C SER A 147 -7.37 8.50 3.24
N MET A 148 -7.71 9.68 3.76
CA MET A 148 -6.82 10.51 4.58
C MET A 148 -7.30 10.58 6.02
N ARG A 149 -6.35 10.52 6.95
CA ARG A 149 -6.64 10.75 8.38
C ARG A 149 -6.83 12.23 8.65
N ALA A 150 -7.72 12.56 9.59
CA ALA A 150 -7.95 13.93 10.02
C ALA A 150 -6.64 14.62 10.47
N GLY A 151 -6.44 15.86 10.06
CA GLY A 151 -5.25 16.66 10.38
C GLY A 151 -4.02 16.36 9.53
N GLU A 152 -4.09 15.38 8.63
CA GLU A 152 -2.97 15.03 7.75
C GLU A 152 -3.07 15.74 6.40
N HIS A 153 -1.94 15.86 5.71
CA HIS A 153 -1.87 16.52 4.41
C HIS A 153 -0.92 15.79 3.46
N MET A 154 -1.20 15.87 2.19
CA MET A 154 -0.28 15.44 1.15
C MET A 154 0.89 16.42 0.99
N THR A 155 2.00 15.96 0.45
CA THR A 155 3.10 16.85 0.06
C THR A 155 2.63 17.76 -1.09
N TYR A 156 2.99 19.06 -1.05
CA TYR A 156 2.76 19.97 -2.18
C TYR A 156 3.58 19.51 -3.38
N HIS A 157 2.94 19.26 -4.51
CA HIS A 157 3.57 18.64 -5.68
C HIS A 157 2.85 19.03 -6.98
N MET A 158 3.44 18.65 -8.11
CA MET A 158 2.82 18.73 -9.43
C MET A 158 3.15 17.50 -10.26
N HIS A 159 2.42 17.34 -11.36
CA HIS A 159 2.63 16.35 -12.41
C HIS A 159 2.76 17.06 -13.77
N ASN A 160 3.70 16.59 -14.61
CA ASN A 160 3.91 17.20 -15.93
C ASN A 160 3.02 16.57 -17.02
N TYR A 161 2.69 15.28 -16.88
CA TYR A 161 2.14 14.47 -17.97
C TYR A 161 0.70 14.02 -17.73
N ARG A 162 0.14 14.34 -16.55
CA ARG A 162 -1.24 14.00 -16.22
C ARG A 162 -1.99 15.14 -15.58
N GLU A 163 -3.28 15.19 -15.82
CA GLU A 163 -4.24 15.96 -15.04
C GLU A 163 -4.95 15.07 -14.02
N GLU A 164 -5.52 15.65 -13.01
CA GLU A 164 -6.23 14.95 -11.96
C GLU A 164 -7.63 15.55 -11.75
N VAL A 165 -8.62 14.69 -11.60
CA VAL A 165 -9.98 15.06 -11.18
C VAL A 165 -10.24 14.43 -9.83
N TRP A 166 -10.44 15.27 -8.82
CA TRP A 166 -10.76 14.83 -7.47
C TRP A 166 -12.24 14.98 -7.20
N THR A 167 -12.86 13.91 -6.71
CA THR A 167 -14.25 13.92 -6.23
C THR A 167 -14.25 13.56 -4.75
N VAL A 168 -14.76 14.45 -3.90
CA VAL A 168 -14.87 14.21 -2.47
C VAL A 168 -16.05 13.27 -2.20
N VAL A 169 -15.78 12.10 -1.64
CA VAL A 169 -16.80 11.08 -1.31
C VAL A 169 -17.33 11.28 0.10
N SER A 170 -16.44 11.58 1.05
CA SER A 170 -16.82 11.84 2.44
C SER A 170 -15.83 12.79 3.12
N GLY A 171 -16.28 13.44 4.17
CA GLY A 171 -15.45 14.30 4.99
C GLY A 171 -15.33 15.75 4.49
N LYS A 172 -14.32 16.45 5.03
CA LYS A 172 -14.01 17.86 4.72
C LYS A 172 -12.51 18.04 4.62
N GLY A 173 -12.08 18.72 3.58
CA GLY A 173 -10.67 19.04 3.33
C GLY A 173 -10.45 20.48 2.90
N LYS A 174 -9.19 20.81 2.69
CA LYS A 174 -8.75 22.06 2.08
C LYS A 174 -7.73 21.73 0.98
N ALA A 175 -8.07 22.02 -0.26
CA ALA A 175 -7.13 21.94 -1.37
C ALA A 175 -6.38 23.25 -1.53
N VAL A 176 -5.14 23.18 -1.99
CA VAL A 176 -4.37 24.31 -2.48
C VAL A 176 -3.93 23.98 -3.90
N VAL A 177 -4.33 24.77 -4.88
CA VAL A 177 -3.94 24.64 -6.28
C VAL A 177 -3.32 25.96 -6.73
N ASP A 178 -2.05 25.92 -7.14
CA ASP A 178 -1.24 27.09 -7.52
C ASP A 178 -1.33 28.24 -6.51
N GLY A 179 -1.32 27.89 -5.22
CA GLY A 179 -1.41 28.84 -4.10
C GLY A 179 -2.82 29.31 -3.76
N MET A 180 -3.84 28.92 -4.52
CA MET A 180 -5.23 29.24 -4.21
C MET A 180 -5.85 28.18 -3.32
N GLU A 181 -6.38 28.59 -2.16
CA GLU A 181 -7.04 27.71 -1.21
C GLU A 181 -8.53 27.52 -1.54
N GLN A 182 -8.99 26.29 -1.48
CA GLN A 182 -10.41 25.94 -1.62
C GLN A 182 -10.81 24.92 -0.55
N VAL A 183 -11.91 25.19 0.15
CA VAL A 183 -12.51 24.21 1.05
C VAL A 183 -13.28 23.19 0.24
N LEU A 184 -13.01 21.90 0.52
CA LEU A 184 -13.66 20.75 -0.11
C LEU A 184 -14.64 20.10 0.86
N ARG A 185 -15.80 19.71 0.33
CA ARG A 185 -16.87 19.01 1.05
C ARG A 185 -17.36 17.84 0.21
N THR A 186 -18.04 16.89 0.83
CA THR A 186 -18.68 15.79 0.12
C THR A 186 -19.50 16.26 -1.06
N GLY A 187 -19.24 15.68 -2.24
CA GLY A 187 -19.85 16.03 -3.52
C GLY A 187 -19.08 17.08 -4.35
N ASP A 188 -18.09 17.77 -3.76
CA ASP A 188 -17.26 18.70 -4.51
C ASP A 188 -16.36 17.97 -5.49
N VAL A 189 -16.16 18.57 -6.65
CA VAL A 189 -15.26 18.11 -7.70
C VAL A 189 -14.27 19.22 -8.02
N ILE A 190 -12.98 18.86 -8.13
CA ILE A 190 -11.92 19.78 -8.53
C ILE A 190 -11.11 19.15 -9.65
N THR A 191 -10.80 19.92 -10.69
CA THR A 191 -9.92 19.50 -11.78
C THR A 191 -8.59 20.24 -11.65
N ILE A 192 -7.50 19.50 -11.73
CA ILE A 192 -6.13 19.98 -11.59
C ILE A 192 -5.39 19.66 -12.89
N ALA A 193 -5.09 20.70 -13.66
CA ALA A 193 -4.38 20.53 -14.92
C ALA A 193 -2.92 20.09 -14.70
N ALA A 194 -2.34 19.45 -15.69
CA ALA A 194 -0.91 19.15 -15.72
C ALA A 194 -0.10 20.44 -15.52
N GLY A 195 0.99 20.36 -14.74
CA GLY A 195 1.83 21.50 -14.36
C GLY A 195 1.33 22.33 -13.19
N CYS A 196 0.09 22.17 -12.73
CA CYS A 196 -0.42 22.88 -11.56
C CYS A 196 0.11 22.26 -10.27
N LYS A 197 0.66 23.09 -9.39
CA LYS A 197 1.10 22.66 -8.06
C LYS A 197 -0.09 22.49 -7.14
N HIS A 198 -0.18 21.37 -6.46
CA HIS A 198 -1.35 21.10 -5.62
C HIS A 198 -1.03 20.27 -4.38
N THR A 199 -1.93 20.36 -3.42
CA THR A 199 -1.98 19.52 -2.22
C THR A 199 -3.38 19.53 -1.64
N VAL A 200 -3.65 18.60 -0.73
CA VAL A 200 -4.87 18.59 0.08
C VAL A 200 -4.52 18.30 1.54
N GLU A 201 -5.22 18.97 2.43
CA GLU A 201 -5.25 18.77 3.88
C GLU A 201 -6.62 18.23 4.28
N ALA A 202 -6.65 17.14 5.04
CA ALA A 202 -7.87 16.57 5.60
C ALA A 202 -8.23 17.27 6.90
N ILE A 203 -9.28 18.11 6.89
CA ILE A 203 -9.80 18.77 8.11
C ILE A 203 -10.47 17.73 9.02
N THR A 204 -11.27 16.85 8.44
CA THR A 204 -11.78 15.63 9.08
C THR A 204 -11.20 14.42 8.35
N ALA A 205 -11.49 13.19 8.77
CA ALA A 205 -11.22 12.05 7.90
C ALA A 205 -11.85 12.32 6.53
N LEU A 206 -11.08 12.12 5.44
CA LEU A 206 -11.43 12.54 4.09
C LEU A 206 -11.23 11.39 3.12
N ASP A 207 -12.29 10.99 2.44
CA ASP A 207 -12.24 10.04 1.33
C ASP A 207 -12.49 10.77 0.01
N MET A 208 -11.64 10.49 -0.99
CA MET A 208 -11.76 11.05 -2.34
C MET A 208 -11.56 9.96 -3.37
N ILE A 209 -12.17 10.13 -4.52
CA ILE A 209 -11.81 9.45 -5.76
C ILE A 209 -11.00 10.43 -6.60
N GLU A 210 -9.82 9.99 -7.00
CA GLU A 210 -8.93 10.69 -7.91
C GLU A 210 -8.91 9.95 -9.25
N VAL A 211 -9.25 10.61 -10.33
CA VAL A 211 -9.08 10.12 -11.69
C VAL A 211 -7.91 10.85 -12.29
N GLN A 212 -6.87 10.11 -12.65
CA GLN A 212 -5.68 10.61 -13.35
C GLN A 212 -5.88 10.37 -14.84
N LEU A 213 -5.61 11.38 -15.66
CA LEU A 213 -5.79 11.36 -17.11
C LEU A 213 -4.50 11.83 -17.79
N GLY A 214 -3.96 11.04 -18.70
CA GLY A 214 -2.73 11.40 -19.42
C GLY A 214 -2.11 10.21 -20.13
N ASP A 215 -1.23 10.48 -21.07
CA ASP A 215 -0.54 9.46 -21.87
C ASP A 215 0.53 8.71 -21.04
N GLU A 216 1.05 9.35 -20.00
CA GLU A 216 2.05 8.78 -19.08
C GLU A 216 1.61 9.00 -17.63
N ILE A 217 1.08 7.94 -17.02
CA ILE A 217 0.67 7.94 -15.62
C ILE A 217 1.67 7.11 -14.82
N SER A 218 2.58 7.78 -14.12
CA SER A 218 3.66 7.13 -13.37
C SER A 218 3.87 7.82 -12.02
N VAL A 219 4.25 7.05 -11.01
CA VAL A 219 4.68 7.60 -9.71
C VAL A 219 5.96 8.44 -9.83
N ALA A 220 6.76 8.23 -10.89
CA ALA A 220 7.95 9.03 -11.18
C ALA A 220 7.61 10.45 -11.64
N ASP A 221 6.41 10.68 -12.21
CA ASP A 221 5.90 12.00 -12.59
C ASP A 221 5.33 12.76 -11.38
N LYS A 222 6.13 12.83 -10.30
CA LYS A 222 5.75 13.59 -9.09
C LYS A 222 6.88 14.49 -8.63
N ILE A 223 6.78 15.78 -8.96
CA ILE A 223 7.73 16.81 -8.55
C ILE A 223 7.24 17.45 -7.24
N LYS A 224 8.03 17.35 -6.19
CA LYS A 224 7.69 17.84 -4.85
C LYS A 224 8.24 19.23 -4.61
N PHE A 225 7.45 20.07 -3.93
CA PHE A 225 7.82 21.42 -3.55
C PHE A 225 7.71 21.62 -2.03
N PRO A 226 8.50 22.53 -1.43
CA PRO A 226 8.24 22.97 -0.07
C PRO A 226 6.88 23.69 -0.03
N MET A 227 6.11 23.47 1.04
CA MET A 227 4.95 24.33 1.31
C MET A 227 5.44 25.72 1.64
N VAL A 228 4.94 26.70 0.94
CA VAL A 228 5.19 28.13 1.18
C VAL A 228 4.30 28.62 2.31
#